data_a6b6a52e2cb66eb0098eda0b476b0d62
#
_entry.id   a6b6a52e2cb66eb0098eda0b476b0d62
#
_cell.length_a   1.000
_cell.length_b   1.000
_cell.length_c   1.000
_cell.angle_alpha   90.00
_cell.angle_beta   90.00
_cell.angle_gamma   90.00
#
_symmetry.space_group_name_H-M   'P 1'
#
loop_
_entity.id
_entity.type
_entity.pdbx_description
1 polymer ?
#
loop_
_entity_poly.entity_id
_entity_poly.type
_entity_poly.pdbx_seq_one_letter_code
_entity_poly.pdbx_strand_id
1 'polypeptide(L)'
;MKFRLFAAAVAAAVLAAPAIAEHLKSGPQAGENVPGPFHPLNVTGEKKGEKFCLFCVNGQNPVAMVFARENSPELTKLIKKLDEATAKNKGKSMGSFVVYLSDKEGLDKDLTSMAEKEKIEKTVLSIDNPAGPKDYNVAADAAVTVVLYVDRKVKANHAFKKGELKDEAIEKIVSDIPKILE
;
A
#
# COMPACT_ATOMS: atom_id res chain seq x y z
N MET A 1 61.35 -29.00 -38.63
CA MET A 1 60.82 -28.74 -37.26
C MET A 1 59.76 -27.68 -37.38
N LYS A 2 58.47 -28.10 -37.23
CA LYS A 2 57.30 -27.20 -37.34
C LYS A 2 56.74 -27.02 -35.93
N PHE A 3 56.90 -25.85 -35.31
CA PHE A 3 56.27 -25.48 -34.05
C PHE A 3 54.82 -25.05 -34.30
N ARG A 4 53.87 -25.79 -33.72
CA ARG A 4 52.46 -25.39 -33.70
C ARG A 4 52.20 -24.70 -32.38
N LEU A 5 51.91 -23.38 -32.44
CA LEU A 5 51.41 -22.59 -31.37
C LEU A 5 49.92 -22.86 -31.17
N PHE A 6 49.53 -23.45 -30.03
CA PHE A 6 48.17 -23.50 -29.59
C PHE A 6 47.82 -22.24 -28.81
N ALA A 7 46.93 -21.40 -29.37
CA ALA A 7 46.35 -20.29 -28.66
C ALA A 7 45.15 -20.80 -27.85
N ALA A 8 45.21 -20.83 -26.53
CA ALA A 8 44.11 -21.13 -25.66
C ALA A 8 43.28 -19.83 -25.42
N ALA A 9 42.05 -19.82 -25.97
CA ALA A 9 41.09 -18.77 -25.68
C ALA A 9 40.40 -19.04 -24.32
N VAL A 10 40.71 -18.21 -23.34
CA VAL A 10 40.02 -18.22 -22.05
C VAL A 10 38.70 -17.41 -22.19
N ALA A 11 37.59 -18.09 -22.25
CA ALA A 11 36.28 -17.45 -22.21
C ALA A 11 35.93 -17.08 -20.76
N ALA A 12 36.00 -15.79 -20.43
CA ALA A 12 35.53 -15.27 -19.14
C ALA A 12 34.00 -15.24 -19.14
N ALA A 13 33.38 -16.18 -18.45
CA ALA A 13 31.94 -16.14 -18.18
C ALA A 13 31.65 -15.06 -17.14
N VAL A 14 31.08 -13.95 -17.55
CA VAL A 14 30.56 -12.91 -16.66
C VAL A 14 29.28 -13.45 -16.02
N LEU A 15 29.34 -13.91 -14.78
CA LEU A 15 28.18 -14.23 -13.95
C LEU A 15 27.48 -12.91 -13.60
N ALA A 16 26.41 -12.57 -14.31
CA ALA A 16 25.50 -11.51 -13.91
C ALA A 16 24.78 -11.96 -12.64
N ALA A 17 25.21 -11.46 -11.49
CA ALA A 17 24.47 -11.62 -10.25
C ALA A 17 23.08 -10.98 -10.42
N PRO A 18 21.97 -11.63 -10.02
CA PRO A 18 20.68 -10.99 -10.01
C PRO A 18 20.76 -9.77 -9.09
N ALA A 19 20.48 -8.59 -9.61
CA ALA A 19 20.31 -7.40 -8.80
C ALA A 19 19.12 -7.67 -7.87
N ILE A 20 19.39 -7.85 -6.57
CA ILE A 20 18.34 -7.86 -5.55
C ILE A 20 17.77 -6.43 -5.59
N ALA A 21 16.60 -6.27 -6.18
CA ALA A 21 15.89 -5.01 -6.13
C ALA A 21 15.71 -4.66 -4.65
N GLU A 22 16.33 -3.57 -4.21
CA GLU A 22 16.22 -3.09 -2.85
C GLU A 22 14.75 -2.73 -2.62
N HIS A 23 14.07 -3.48 -1.74
CA HIS A 23 12.67 -3.23 -1.43
C HIS A 23 12.51 -1.82 -0.86
N LEU A 24 11.70 -1.00 -1.50
CA LEU A 24 11.39 0.35 -1.03
C LEU A 24 10.82 0.28 0.39
N LYS A 25 11.54 0.89 1.35
CA LYS A 25 11.05 1.00 2.73
C LYS A 25 10.14 2.23 2.84
N SER A 26 8.87 2.01 3.07
CA SER A 26 7.88 3.07 3.26
C SER A 26 6.81 2.61 4.25
N GLY A 27 6.51 3.44 5.22
CA GLY A 27 5.59 3.10 6.30
C GLY A 27 6.16 2.13 7.34
N PRO A 28 5.41 1.78 8.38
CA PRO A 28 5.81 0.83 9.41
C PRO A 28 6.00 -0.57 8.80
N GLN A 29 7.10 -1.24 9.15
CA GLN A 29 7.52 -2.51 8.57
C GLN A 29 6.89 -3.71 9.28
N ALA A 30 6.86 -4.88 8.62
CA ALA A 30 6.35 -6.11 9.22
C ALA A 30 7.05 -6.43 10.55
N GLY A 31 6.27 -6.72 11.59
CA GLY A 31 6.75 -6.92 12.95
C GLY A 31 6.80 -5.66 13.82
N GLU A 32 6.71 -4.47 13.24
CA GLU A 32 6.63 -3.21 13.99
C GLU A 32 5.20 -2.92 14.45
N ASN A 33 5.07 -2.02 15.41
CA ASN A 33 3.77 -1.47 15.78
C ASN A 33 3.40 -0.33 14.84
N VAL A 34 2.09 -0.18 14.56
CA VAL A 34 1.56 1.02 13.90
C VAL A 34 1.79 2.22 14.83
N PRO A 35 2.38 3.33 14.35
CA PRO A 35 2.83 4.42 15.23
C PRO A 35 1.76 5.08 16.10
N GLY A 36 0.51 5.12 15.65
CA GLY A 36 -0.56 5.66 16.48
C GLY A 36 -1.59 6.52 15.75
N PRO A 37 -2.34 7.33 16.49
CA PRO A 37 -3.46 8.08 15.95
C PRO A 37 -3.04 9.22 15.03
N PHE A 38 -3.78 9.41 13.95
CA PHE A 38 -3.74 10.57 13.07
C PHE A 38 -5.15 10.86 12.54
N HIS A 39 -5.38 12.08 12.04
CA HIS A 39 -6.73 12.55 11.74
C HIS A 39 -6.83 13.11 10.32
N PRO A 40 -6.88 12.26 9.29
CA PRO A 40 -7.09 12.69 7.91
C PRO A 40 -8.51 13.23 7.73
N LEU A 41 -8.73 14.04 6.71
CA LEU A 41 -10.06 14.44 6.27
C LEU A 41 -10.73 13.25 5.57
N ASN A 42 -11.79 12.69 6.16
CA ASN A 42 -12.53 11.61 5.54
C ASN A 42 -13.41 12.11 4.39
N VAL A 43 -13.23 11.54 3.22
CA VAL A 43 -13.98 11.89 2.00
C VAL A 43 -15.21 11.00 1.85
N THR A 44 -15.12 9.76 2.32
CA THR A 44 -16.21 8.78 2.30
C THR A 44 -16.44 8.17 3.69
N GLY A 45 -17.42 7.27 3.82
CA GLY A 45 -17.76 6.61 5.06
C GLY A 45 -18.61 7.45 6.00
N GLU A 46 -18.86 6.92 7.22
CA GLU A 46 -19.77 7.52 8.21
C GLU A 46 -19.33 8.92 8.68
N LYS A 47 -18.03 9.19 8.64
CA LYS A 47 -17.39 10.45 9.06
C LYS A 47 -16.97 11.33 7.89
N LYS A 48 -17.72 11.24 6.78
CA LYS A 48 -17.49 12.09 5.59
C LYS A 48 -17.49 13.58 5.96
N GLY A 49 -16.46 14.30 5.53
CA GLY A 49 -16.28 15.74 5.75
C GLY A 49 -15.63 16.10 7.10
N GLU A 50 -15.35 15.12 7.95
CA GLU A 50 -14.70 15.34 9.25
C GLU A 50 -13.23 14.87 9.23
N LYS A 51 -12.38 15.54 10.00
CA LYS A 51 -11.06 15.02 10.39
C LYS A 51 -11.26 13.98 11.48
N PHE A 52 -10.99 12.71 11.18
CA PHE A 52 -11.32 11.62 12.08
C PHE A 52 -10.27 10.50 12.06
N CYS A 53 -10.01 9.92 13.22
CA CYS A 53 -8.97 8.91 13.40
C CYS A 53 -9.45 7.51 12.98
N LEU A 54 -9.13 7.08 11.76
CA LEU A 54 -9.45 5.74 11.26
C LEU A 54 -8.64 4.63 11.96
N PHE A 55 -7.42 4.91 12.42
CA PHE A 55 -6.64 4.01 13.27
C PHE A 55 -7.36 3.76 14.61
N CYS A 56 -7.94 4.82 15.21
CA CYS A 56 -8.59 4.73 16.51
C CYS A 56 -9.88 3.89 16.46
N VAL A 57 -10.72 4.11 15.45
CA VAL A 57 -12.01 3.41 15.33
C VAL A 57 -11.84 1.94 15.01
N ASN A 58 -10.80 1.57 14.28
CA ASN A 58 -10.49 0.18 13.99
C ASN A 58 -9.89 -0.57 15.20
N GLY A 59 -9.33 0.14 16.17
CA GLY A 59 -8.84 -0.45 17.41
C GLY A 59 -7.79 -1.54 17.22
N GLN A 60 -8.11 -2.76 17.62
CA GLN A 60 -7.27 -3.96 17.47
C GLN A 60 -7.69 -4.83 16.27
N ASN A 61 -8.74 -4.44 15.56
CA ASN A 61 -9.27 -5.19 14.44
C ASN A 61 -8.25 -5.38 13.30
N PRO A 62 -8.45 -6.38 12.42
CA PRO A 62 -7.71 -6.51 11.16
C PRO A 62 -7.93 -5.30 10.26
N VAL A 63 -6.86 -4.71 9.74
CA VAL A 63 -6.96 -3.50 8.92
C VAL A 63 -6.03 -3.56 7.71
N ALA A 64 -6.55 -3.14 6.56
CA ALA A 64 -5.76 -2.79 5.39
C ALA A 64 -5.71 -1.26 5.28
N MET A 65 -4.55 -0.67 5.59
CA MET A 65 -4.28 0.76 5.49
C MET A 65 -3.41 1.03 4.26
N VAL A 66 -3.81 1.99 3.45
CA VAL A 66 -3.07 2.38 2.24
C VAL A 66 -2.74 3.87 2.29
N PHE A 67 -1.48 4.22 2.04
CA PHE A 67 -1.08 5.59 1.71
C PHE A 67 -0.87 5.68 0.21
N ALA A 68 -1.40 6.71 -0.44
CA ALA A 68 -1.29 6.93 -1.88
C ALA A 68 -0.99 8.41 -2.18
N ARG A 69 -0.17 8.68 -3.22
CA ARG A 69 0.15 10.06 -3.62
C ARG A 69 -0.60 10.51 -4.86
N GLU A 70 -1.07 9.57 -5.65
CA GLU A 70 -1.87 9.83 -6.84
C GLU A 70 -2.87 8.70 -7.06
N ASN A 71 -3.94 8.98 -7.81
CA ASN A 71 -4.85 7.94 -8.24
C ASN A 71 -4.35 7.32 -9.56
N SER A 72 -4.52 6.01 -9.70
CA SER A 72 -4.26 5.26 -10.94
C SER A 72 -5.29 4.16 -11.13
N PRO A 73 -5.44 3.62 -12.34
CA PRO A 73 -6.31 2.46 -12.57
C PRO A 73 -5.95 1.26 -11.69
N GLU A 74 -4.64 1.01 -11.48
CA GLU A 74 -4.14 -0.08 -10.66
C GLU A 74 -4.47 0.14 -9.18
N LEU A 75 -4.31 1.38 -8.68
CA LEU A 75 -4.72 1.72 -7.31
C LEU A 75 -6.24 1.57 -7.13
N THR A 76 -7.03 2.03 -8.09
CA THR A 76 -8.50 1.84 -8.06
C THR A 76 -8.86 0.35 -8.02
N LYS A 77 -8.18 -0.49 -8.80
CA LYS A 77 -8.36 -1.95 -8.78
C LYS A 77 -8.01 -2.54 -7.42
N LEU A 78 -6.89 -2.11 -6.80
CA LEU A 78 -6.51 -2.53 -5.45
C LEU A 78 -7.58 -2.13 -4.43
N ILE A 79 -8.05 -0.88 -4.46
CA ILE A 79 -9.09 -0.38 -3.54
C ILE A 79 -10.36 -1.23 -3.63
N LYS A 80 -10.81 -1.58 -4.84
CA LYS A 80 -11.97 -2.47 -5.04
C LYS A 80 -11.75 -3.84 -4.40
N LYS A 81 -10.59 -4.45 -4.59
CA LYS A 81 -10.28 -5.74 -3.96
C LYS A 81 -10.22 -5.66 -2.43
N LEU A 82 -9.72 -4.55 -1.88
CA LEU A 82 -9.74 -4.32 -0.43
C LEU A 82 -11.17 -4.09 0.09
N ASP A 83 -12.01 -3.39 -0.67
CA ASP A 83 -13.42 -3.17 -0.36
C ASP A 83 -14.19 -4.50 -0.29
N GLU A 84 -14.02 -5.34 -1.32
CA GLU A 84 -14.59 -6.69 -1.37
C GLU A 84 -14.10 -7.57 -0.22
N ALA A 85 -12.78 -7.52 0.09
CA ALA A 85 -12.21 -8.29 1.19
C ALA A 85 -12.77 -7.82 2.54
N THR A 86 -12.93 -6.51 2.73
CA THR A 86 -13.52 -5.92 3.93
C THR A 86 -14.98 -6.35 4.09
N ALA A 87 -15.77 -6.29 3.02
CA ALA A 87 -17.16 -6.76 3.02
C ALA A 87 -17.27 -8.25 3.38
N LYS A 88 -16.41 -9.08 2.76
CA LYS A 88 -16.37 -10.54 2.99
C LYS A 88 -15.98 -10.90 4.45
N ASN A 89 -15.10 -10.10 5.05
CA ASN A 89 -14.57 -10.36 6.40
C ASN A 89 -15.23 -9.48 7.48
N LYS A 90 -16.44 -8.98 7.23
CA LYS A 90 -17.22 -8.20 8.20
C LYS A 90 -17.39 -8.94 9.54
N GLY A 91 -17.54 -10.25 9.52
CA GLY A 91 -17.65 -11.08 10.74
C GLY A 91 -16.39 -11.08 11.62
N LYS A 92 -15.24 -10.70 11.07
CA LYS A 92 -13.97 -10.49 11.79
C LYS A 92 -13.70 -9.00 12.05
N SER A 93 -14.66 -8.13 11.81
CA SER A 93 -14.55 -6.68 11.97
C SER A 93 -13.40 -6.07 11.15
N MET A 94 -13.06 -6.66 9.99
CA MET A 94 -12.01 -6.12 9.13
C MET A 94 -12.39 -4.72 8.66
N GLY A 95 -11.44 -3.78 8.80
CA GLY A 95 -11.52 -2.43 8.25
C GLY A 95 -10.55 -2.22 7.10
N SER A 96 -10.86 -1.25 6.24
CA SER A 96 -9.93 -0.77 5.23
C SER A 96 -10.09 0.72 5.00
N PHE A 97 -8.97 1.40 4.73
CA PHE A 97 -8.97 2.81 4.38
C PHE A 97 -7.76 3.21 3.55
N VAL A 98 -7.94 4.25 2.74
CA VAL A 98 -6.90 4.84 1.91
C VAL A 98 -6.72 6.30 2.30
N VAL A 99 -5.48 6.71 2.53
CA VAL A 99 -5.10 8.08 2.84
C VAL A 99 -4.33 8.65 1.66
N TYR A 100 -4.95 9.57 0.93
CA TYR A 100 -4.28 10.28 -0.14
C TYR A 100 -3.43 11.39 0.44
N LEU A 101 -2.12 11.30 0.24
CA LEU A 101 -1.12 12.28 0.69
C LEU A 101 -0.96 13.38 -0.35
N SER A 102 -1.86 14.38 -0.31
CA SER A 102 -1.96 15.40 -1.35
C SER A 102 -2.60 16.68 -0.84
N ASP A 103 -2.15 17.80 -1.37
CA ASP A 103 -2.74 19.14 -1.20
C ASP A 103 -3.49 19.63 -2.45
N LYS A 104 -3.76 18.71 -3.41
CA LYS A 104 -4.48 19.02 -4.65
C LYS A 104 -5.91 19.51 -4.34
N GLU A 105 -6.24 20.70 -4.79
CA GLU A 105 -7.60 21.23 -4.69
C GLU A 105 -8.61 20.35 -5.46
N GLY A 106 -9.79 20.15 -4.89
CA GLY A 106 -10.88 19.38 -5.50
C GLY A 106 -10.68 17.85 -5.45
N LEU A 107 -9.59 17.36 -4.82
CA LEU A 107 -9.36 15.92 -4.71
C LEU A 107 -10.49 15.20 -3.96
N ASP A 108 -11.12 15.83 -3.01
CA ASP A 108 -12.29 15.32 -2.29
C ASP A 108 -13.46 15.00 -3.24
N LYS A 109 -13.72 15.86 -4.22
CA LYS A 109 -14.74 15.65 -5.23
C LYS A 109 -14.35 14.52 -6.20
N ASP A 110 -13.09 14.50 -6.64
CA ASP A 110 -12.57 13.45 -7.51
C ASP A 110 -12.71 12.07 -6.83
N LEU A 111 -12.34 11.97 -5.55
CA LEU A 111 -12.42 10.72 -4.77
C LEU A 111 -13.86 10.31 -4.48
N THR A 112 -14.75 11.27 -4.21
CA THR A 112 -16.20 11.00 -4.06
C THR A 112 -16.76 10.39 -5.34
N SER A 113 -16.49 11.04 -6.49
CA SER A 113 -16.97 10.57 -7.80
C SER A 113 -16.39 9.18 -8.14
N MET A 114 -15.13 8.94 -7.83
CA MET A 114 -14.51 7.63 -8.01
C MET A 114 -15.19 6.57 -7.15
N ALA A 115 -15.43 6.85 -5.86
CA ALA A 115 -16.06 5.91 -4.94
C ALA A 115 -17.47 5.53 -5.41
N GLU A 116 -18.27 6.50 -5.86
CA GLU A 116 -19.61 6.28 -6.40
C GLU A 116 -19.57 5.44 -7.68
N LYS A 117 -18.72 5.80 -8.65
CA LYS A 117 -18.55 5.10 -9.92
C LYS A 117 -18.12 3.64 -9.73
N GLU A 118 -17.15 3.42 -8.87
CA GLU A 118 -16.55 2.09 -8.63
C GLU A 118 -17.28 1.30 -7.53
N LYS A 119 -18.32 1.89 -6.90
CA LYS A 119 -19.12 1.28 -5.82
C LYS A 119 -18.27 0.87 -4.62
N ILE A 120 -17.36 1.74 -4.20
CA ILE A 120 -16.56 1.56 -2.99
C ILE A 120 -17.41 1.94 -1.78
N GLU A 121 -17.76 0.97 -0.93
CA GLU A 121 -18.69 1.17 0.18
C GLU A 121 -18.08 0.90 1.56
N LYS A 122 -17.08 0.02 1.64
CA LYS A 122 -16.48 -0.44 2.91
C LYS A 122 -15.13 0.20 3.18
N THR A 123 -14.39 0.53 2.13
CA THR A 123 -13.10 1.20 2.23
C THR A 123 -13.29 2.71 2.34
N VAL A 124 -12.84 3.29 3.44
CA VAL A 124 -12.90 4.75 3.63
C VAL A 124 -11.78 5.41 2.83
N LEU A 125 -12.14 6.40 2.01
CA LEU A 125 -11.19 7.27 1.32
C LEU A 125 -11.01 8.55 2.13
N SER A 126 -9.76 8.96 2.34
CA SER A 126 -9.41 10.15 3.12
C SER A 126 -8.21 10.89 2.52
N ILE A 127 -7.99 12.12 2.96
CA ILE A 127 -6.91 13.00 2.49
C ILE A 127 -6.12 13.49 3.69
N ASP A 128 -4.80 13.47 3.58
CA ASP A 128 -3.88 14.10 4.53
C ASP A 128 -2.82 14.91 3.76
N ASN A 129 -2.01 15.66 4.49
CA ASN A 129 -0.95 16.47 3.90
C ASN A 129 0.08 15.62 3.12
N PRO A 130 0.82 16.21 2.17
CA PRO A 130 1.78 15.46 1.33
C PRO A 130 2.91 14.78 2.11
N ALA A 131 3.28 15.28 3.30
CA ALA A 131 4.32 14.65 4.13
C ALA A 131 3.84 13.35 4.78
N GLY A 132 2.52 13.15 4.87
CA GLY A 132 1.92 12.04 5.58
C GLY A 132 1.88 12.24 7.10
N PRO A 133 1.27 11.31 7.84
CA PRO A 133 1.16 11.42 9.27
C PRO A 133 2.54 11.24 9.94
N LYS A 134 2.76 12.02 11.00
CA LYS A 134 4.00 11.99 11.77
C LYS A 134 4.31 10.55 12.24
N ASP A 135 5.58 10.21 12.26
CA ASP A 135 6.13 8.93 12.72
C ASP A 135 5.79 7.70 11.84
N TYR A 136 4.94 7.84 10.81
CA TYR A 136 4.63 6.74 9.88
C TYR A 136 5.74 6.49 8.85
N ASN A 137 6.67 7.42 8.66
CA ASN A 137 7.82 7.28 7.76
C ASN A 137 7.43 6.85 6.33
N VAL A 138 6.35 7.44 5.79
CA VAL A 138 5.93 7.18 4.42
C VAL A 138 6.91 7.83 3.46
N ALA A 139 7.67 7.03 2.71
CA ALA A 139 8.70 7.51 1.81
C ALA A 139 8.14 8.46 0.73
N ALA A 140 8.91 9.52 0.42
CA ALA A 140 8.47 10.52 -0.55
C ALA A 140 8.38 9.97 -1.98
N ASP A 141 9.19 8.96 -2.31
CA ASP A 141 9.23 8.29 -3.61
C ASP A 141 8.29 7.06 -3.70
N ALA A 142 7.59 6.72 -2.59
CA ALA A 142 6.53 5.73 -2.60
C ALA A 142 5.23 6.33 -3.16
N ALA A 143 4.80 5.88 -4.33
CA ALA A 143 3.50 6.24 -4.89
C ALA A 143 2.36 5.56 -4.13
N VAL A 144 2.57 4.31 -3.69
CA VAL A 144 1.61 3.54 -2.90
C VAL A 144 2.35 2.76 -1.80
N THR A 145 1.84 2.82 -0.58
CA THR A 145 2.29 2.01 0.55
C THR A 145 1.08 1.32 1.17
N VAL A 146 1.12 -0.02 1.26
CA VAL A 146 0.05 -0.83 1.85
C VAL A 146 0.56 -1.46 3.13
N VAL A 147 -0.17 -1.26 4.22
CA VAL A 147 0.14 -1.80 5.55
C VAL A 147 -1.02 -2.66 6.01
N LEU A 148 -0.78 -3.95 6.14
CA LEU A 148 -1.74 -4.91 6.71
C LEU A 148 -1.38 -5.15 8.17
N TYR A 149 -2.31 -4.85 9.09
CA TYR A 149 -2.07 -5.00 10.52
C TYR A 149 -3.28 -5.56 11.28
N VAL A 150 -3.02 -6.17 12.41
CA VAL A 150 -3.99 -6.59 13.42
C VAL A 150 -3.37 -6.42 14.81
N ASP A 151 -4.15 -6.15 15.83
CA ASP A 151 -3.66 -5.84 17.18
C ASP A 151 -2.63 -4.71 17.19
N ARG A 152 -2.78 -3.75 16.27
CA ARG A 152 -1.85 -2.63 16.03
C ARG A 152 -0.43 -3.06 15.62
N LYS A 153 -0.26 -4.33 15.23
CA LYS A 153 1.02 -4.89 14.77
C LYS A 153 0.98 -5.21 13.29
N VAL A 154 1.96 -4.73 12.55
CA VAL A 154 2.08 -4.93 11.10
C VAL A 154 2.43 -6.39 10.81
N LYS A 155 1.66 -7.03 9.95
CA LYS A 155 1.85 -8.40 9.46
C LYS A 155 2.43 -8.45 8.04
N ALA A 156 2.13 -7.43 7.24
CA ALA A 156 2.71 -7.27 5.91
C ALA A 156 2.79 -5.78 5.54
N ASN A 157 3.83 -5.43 4.79
CA ASN A 157 4.02 -4.10 4.21
C ASN A 157 4.45 -4.26 2.76
N HIS A 158 3.85 -3.45 1.87
CA HIS A 158 4.18 -3.40 0.45
C HIS A 158 4.30 -1.95 0.03
N ALA A 159 5.41 -1.57 -0.57
CA ALA A 159 5.64 -0.21 -1.05
C ALA A 159 6.06 -0.23 -2.52
N PHE A 160 5.52 0.70 -3.29
CA PHE A 160 5.69 0.79 -4.73
C PHE A 160 6.01 2.20 -5.16
N LYS A 161 6.99 2.35 -6.02
CA LYS A 161 7.21 3.60 -6.76
C LYS A 161 6.14 3.76 -7.84
N LYS A 162 6.10 4.95 -8.44
CA LYS A 162 5.19 5.23 -9.56
C LYS A 162 5.33 4.21 -10.68
N GLY A 163 4.20 3.59 -11.07
CA GLY A 163 4.12 2.59 -12.13
C GLY A 163 4.56 1.18 -11.74
N GLU A 164 4.95 0.92 -10.48
CA GLU A 164 5.34 -0.42 -10.02
C GLU A 164 4.17 -1.27 -9.49
N LEU A 165 3.06 -0.65 -9.08
CA LEU A 165 1.86 -1.38 -8.68
C LEU A 165 1.24 -2.06 -9.92
N LYS A 166 1.48 -3.34 -10.09
CA LYS A 166 0.97 -4.18 -11.19
C LYS A 166 0.02 -5.25 -10.66
N ASP A 167 -0.62 -5.99 -11.55
CA ASP A 167 -1.60 -7.01 -11.20
C ASP A 167 -1.02 -8.07 -10.25
N GLU A 168 0.21 -8.53 -10.49
CA GLU A 168 0.88 -9.50 -9.63
C GLU A 168 1.10 -8.94 -8.21
N ALA A 169 1.44 -7.65 -8.09
CA ALA A 169 1.59 -6.99 -6.82
C ALA A 169 0.25 -6.86 -6.07
N ILE A 170 -0.82 -6.53 -6.80
CA ILE A 170 -2.17 -6.47 -6.24
C ILE A 170 -2.60 -7.84 -5.73
N GLU A 171 -2.41 -8.92 -6.51
CA GLU A 171 -2.72 -10.29 -6.07
C GLU A 171 -1.88 -10.69 -4.84
N LYS A 172 -0.62 -10.30 -4.79
CA LYS A 172 0.26 -10.54 -3.63
C LYS A 172 -0.28 -9.86 -2.38
N ILE A 173 -0.69 -8.58 -2.45
CA ILE A 173 -1.30 -7.85 -1.35
C ILE A 173 -2.57 -8.58 -0.86
N VAL A 174 -3.45 -8.96 -1.78
CA VAL A 174 -4.70 -9.67 -1.46
C VAL A 174 -4.41 -11.03 -0.82
N SER A 175 -3.40 -11.76 -1.30
CA SER A 175 -2.99 -13.05 -0.74
C SER A 175 -2.39 -12.95 0.67
N ASP A 176 -1.97 -11.77 1.09
CA ASP A 176 -1.45 -11.50 2.44
C ASP A 176 -2.54 -11.10 3.45
N ILE A 177 -3.77 -10.79 3.00
CA ILE A 177 -4.89 -10.45 3.89
C ILE A 177 -5.16 -11.54 4.96
N PRO A 178 -5.12 -12.86 4.67
CA PRO A 178 -5.29 -13.88 5.70
C PRO A 178 -4.36 -13.72 6.93
N LYS A 179 -3.16 -13.13 6.77
CA LYS A 179 -2.20 -12.90 7.87
C LYS A 179 -2.74 -11.98 8.98
N ILE A 180 -3.76 -11.19 8.68
CA ILE A 180 -4.41 -10.30 9.66
C ILE A 180 -5.75 -10.83 10.14
N LEU A 181 -6.23 -11.94 9.59
CA LEU A 181 -7.53 -12.53 9.90
C LEU A 181 -7.43 -13.75 10.82
N GLU A 182 -6.23 -14.13 11.21
CA GLU A 182 -5.98 -15.26 12.12
C GLU A 182 -6.32 -14.92 13.57
#